data_a6950d6dfd8ee8dc89948c76d955a010
#
_entry.id   a6950d6dfd8ee8dc89948c76d955a010
#
_cell.length_a   1.000
_cell.length_b   1.000
_cell.length_c   1.000
_cell.angle_alpha   90.00
_cell.angle_beta   90.00
_cell.angle_gamma   90.00
#
_symmetry.space_group_name_H-M   'P 1'
#
loop_
_entity.id
_entity.type
_entity.pdbx_description
1 polymer ?
#
loop_
_entity_poly.entity_id
_entity_poly.type
_entity_poly.pdbx_seq_one_letter_code
_entity_poly.pdbx_strand_id
1 'polypeptide(L)'
;MRKIAIVLSLAIILLPTFVSADCVDLGRFTNWIVETSHSLVFYSGPKPLARLEVPNCEIDPLSMVRLRRSYVCEEDEIIIDGVACHIITVEKLY
;
A
#
# COMPACT_ATOMS: atom_id res chain seq x y z
N MET A 1 -41.14 -22.90 -7.51
CA MET A 1 -40.22 -23.53 -7.04
C MET A 1 -38.92 -23.27 -7.46
N ARG A 2 -38.64 -23.16 -8.52
CA ARG A 2 -37.40 -22.97 -8.94
C ARG A 2 -36.85 -21.69 -8.57
N LYS A 3 -37.53 -20.73 -8.40
CA LYS A 3 -37.00 -19.48 -8.14
C LYS A 3 -36.23 -19.45 -6.93
N ILE A 4 -36.39 -20.25 -6.10
CA ILE A 4 -35.71 -20.23 -4.90
C ILE A 4 -34.27 -20.27 -5.03
N ALA A 5 -33.80 -21.09 -5.84
CA ALA A 5 -32.39 -21.27 -5.97
C ALA A 5 -31.69 -20.01 -6.37
N ILE A 6 -32.36 -19.22 -7.05
CA ILE A 6 -31.74 -18.06 -7.53
C ILE A 6 -31.28 -17.13 -6.47
N VAL A 7 -32.03 -17.05 -5.47
CA VAL A 7 -31.71 -16.14 -4.45
C VAL A 7 -30.41 -16.41 -3.80
N LEU A 8 -30.07 -17.60 -3.72
CA LEU A 8 -28.85 -17.96 -3.06
C LEU A 8 -27.65 -17.37 -3.65
N SER A 9 -27.59 -17.36 -4.90
CA SER A 9 -26.37 -16.91 -5.51
C SER A 9 -26.07 -15.49 -5.17
N LEU A 10 -27.04 -14.74 -4.87
CA LEU A 10 -26.77 -13.38 -4.58
C LEU A 10 -26.00 -13.20 -3.32
N ALA A 11 -26.34 -13.94 -2.36
CA ALA A 11 -25.67 -13.79 -1.10
C ALA A 11 -24.21 -14.02 -1.22
N ILE A 12 -23.87 -14.94 -2.04
CA ILE A 12 -22.51 -15.26 -2.19
C ILE A 12 -21.69 -14.15 -2.73
N ILE A 13 -22.25 -13.47 -3.64
CA ILE A 13 -21.54 -12.43 -4.28
C ILE A 13 -21.11 -11.36 -3.34
N LEU A 14 -21.85 -11.16 -2.34
CA LEU A 14 -21.52 -10.11 -1.44
C LEU A 14 -20.34 -10.36 -0.58
N LEU A 15 -20.07 -11.57 -0.36
CA LEU A 15 -19.00 -11.89 0.52
C LEU A 15 -17.68 -11.33 0.18
N PRO A 16 -17.24 -11.50 -0.97
CA PRO A 16 -15.89 -11.09 -1.27
C PRO A 16 -15.74 -9.61 -1.51
N THR A 17 -16.76 -8.94 -1.34
CA THR A 17 -16.63 -7.57 -1.68
C THR A 17 -15.84 -6.76 -0.71
N PHE A 18 -15.69 -7.19 0.48
CA PHE A 18 -14.99 -6.38 1.35
C PHE A 18 -13.54 -6.57 1.12
N VAL A 19 -12.83 -5.52 1.13
CA VAL A 19 -11.42 -5.55 0.94
C VAL A 19 -10.88 -4.65 1.98
N SER A 20 -10.09 -5.15 2.86
CA SER A 20 -9.48 -4.28 3.83
C SER A 20 -8.26 -3.67 3.22
N ALA A 21 -7.99 -2.45 3.56
CA ALA A 21 -6.79 -1.79 3.13
C ALA A 21 -5.61 -2.49 3.76
N ASP A 22 -4.59 -2.72 2.98
CA ASP A 22 -3.39 -3.35 3.49
C ASP A 22 -2.58 -2.33 4.26
N CYS A 23 -1.97 -2.79 5.33
CA CYS A 23 -1.14 -1.96 6.18
C CYS A 23 0.16 -2.67 6.49
N VAL A 24 1.19 -1.90 6.77
CA VAL A 24 2.48 -2.48 7.10
C VAL A 24 3.14 -1.62 8.18
N ASP A 25 3.89 -2.25 9.05
CA ASP A 25 4.63 -1.55 10.07
C ASP A 25 6.02 -1.25 9.52
N LEU A 26 6.30 0.01 9.27
CA LEU A 26 7.58 0.44 8.76
C LEU A 26 8.45 1.08 9.84
N GLY A 27 8.11 0.86 11.10
CA GLY A 27 8.86 1.47 12.17
C GLY A 27 10.31 1.03 12.27
N ARG A 28 10.63 -0.08 11.62
CA ARG A 28 12.01 -0.58 11.66
C ARG A 28 12.74 -0.43 10.35
N PHE A 29 12.21 0.34 9.44
CA PHE A 29 12.90 0.46 8.16
C PHE A 29 14.22 1.20 8.36
N THR A 30 15.22 0.82 7.59
CA THR A 30 16.53 1.44 7.65
C THR A 30 16.85 2.19 6.36
N ASN A 31 16.23 1.80 5.28
CA ASN A 31 16.47 2.47 4.00
C ASN A 31 15.34 2.14 3.02
N TRP A 32 15.34 2.84 1.91
CA TRP A 32 14.38 2.59 0.87
C TRP A 32 15.08 2.64 -0.48
N ILE A 33 14.46 2.03 -1.48
CA ILE A 33 14.96 2.07 -2.84
C ILE A 33 13.83 2.51 -3.73
N VAL A 34 14.12 3.42 -4.65
CA VAL A 34 13.16 3.89 -5.62
C VAL A 34 13.11 2.86 -6.74
N GLU A 35 12.00 2.17 -6.86
CA GLU A 35 11.87 1.11 -7.84
C GLU A 35 11.43 1.66 -9.19
N THR A 36 10.47 2.55 -9.18
CA THR A 36 10.04 3.26 -10.38
C THR A 36 9.78 4.69 -9.96
N SER A 37 9.42 5.54 -10.92
CA SER A 37 9.13 6.93 -10.57
C SER A 37 7.91 7.08 -9.67
N HIS A 38 7.16 6.02 -9.47
CA HIS A 38 5.96 6.07 -8.64
C HIS A 38 5.91 4.99 -7.57
N SER A 39 6.96 4.24 -7.35
CA SER A 39 6.96 3.21 -6.33
C SER A 39 8.28 3.11 -5.58
N LEU A 40 8.18 2.75 -4.32
CA LEU A 40 9.31 2.62 -3.42
C LEU A 40 9.25 1.28 -2.72
N VAL A 41 10.40 0.74 -2.39
CA VAL A 41 10.47 -0.45 -1.55
C VAL A 41 11.25 -0.08 -0.31
N PHE A 42 10.67 -0.35 0.86
CA PHE A 42 11.32 -0.08 2.13
C PHE A 42 11.96 -1.35 2.65
N TYR A 43 13.15 -1.19 3.22
CA TYR A 43 13.95 -2.31 3.70
C TYR A 43 14.30 -2.15 5.16
N SER A 44 14.49 -3.27 5.85
CA SER A 44 15.09 -3.30 7.15
C SER A 44 16.39 -4.10 6.97
N GLY A 45 17.52 -3.43 6.86
CA GLY A 45 18.76 -4.06 6.47
C GLY A 45 18.59 -4.64 5.06
N PRO A 46 18.92 -5.90 4.86
CA PRO A 46 18.76 -6.51 3.55
C PRO A 46 17.35 -7.05 3.29
N LYS A 47 16.46 -6.96 4.28
CA LYS A 47 15.15 -7.58 4.18
C LYS A 47 14.11 -6.61 3.67
N PRO A 48 13.43 -6.90 2.58
CA PRO A 48 12.38 -6.01 2.09
C PRO A 48 11.16 -6.09 2.98
N LEU A 49 10.59 -4.95 3.29
CA LEU A 49 9.40 -4.88 4.13
C LEU A 49 8.14 -4.65 3.33
N ALA A 50 8.16 -3.69 2.44
CA ALA A 50 6.95 -3.35 1.72
C ALA A 50 7.26 -2.52 0.49
N ARG A 51 6.36 -2.60 -0.47
CA ARG A 51 6.36 -1.74 -1.65
C ARG A 51 5.17 -0.82 -1.56
N LEU A 52 5.42 0.45 -1.75
CA LEU A 52 4.35 1.45 -1.75
C LEU A 52 4.27 2.13 -3.11
N GLU A 53 3.06 2.36 -3.59
CA GLU A 53 2.85 3.08 -4.84
C GLU A 53 2.18 4.40 -4.59
N VAL A 54 2.75 5.46 -5.16
CA VAL A 54 2.25 6.82 -5.02
C VAL A 54 2.15 7.47 -6.40
N PRO A 55 1.12 7.16 -7.15
CA PRO A 55 1.03 7.58 -8.56
C PRO A 55 0.95 9.09 -8.78
N ASN A 56 0.56 9.84 -7.76
CA ASN A 56 0.44 11.27 -7.93
C ASN A 56 1.74 12.03 -7.62
N CYS A 57 2.81 11.33 -7.35
CA CYS A 57 4.10 11.96 -7.10
C CYS A 57 5.15 11.29 -7.96
N GLU A 58 6.16 12.06 -8.34
CA GLU A 58 7.30 11.49 -9.04
C GLU A 58 8.44 11.37 -8.07
N ILE A 59 9.09 10.23 -8.06
CA ILE A 59 10.16 9.95 -7.14
C ILE A 59 11.42 9.67 -7.93
N ASP A 60 12.54 10.21 -7.49
CA ASP A 60 13.81 9.86 -8.13
C ASP A 60 14.75 9.34 -7.05
N PRO A 61 15.90 8.79 -7.43
CA PRO A 61 16.80 8.19 -6.46
C PRO A 61 17.32 9.14 -5.39
N LEU A 62 17.23 10.42 -5.63
CA LEU A 62 17.69 11.41 -4.67
C LEU A 62 16.56 12.02 -3.84
N SER A 63 15.35 11.55 -4.03
CA SER A 63 14.21 12.09 -3.29
C SER A 63 14.33 11.79 -1.81
N MET A 64 13.86 12.72 -1.00
CA MET A 64 13.82 12.53 0.44
C MET A 64 12.45 12.03 0.83
N VAL A 65 12.39 10.92 1.54
CA VAL A 65 11.14 10.29 1.90
C VAL A 65 10.97 10.33 3.41
N ARG A 66 9.81 10.77 3.87
CA ARG A 66 9.51 10.81 5.28
C ARG A 66 8.15 10.17 5.51
N LEU A 67 8.06 9.38 6.56
CA LEU A 67 6.81 8.76 6.94
C LEU A 67 6.12 9.64 7.98
N ARG A 68 4.81 9.75 7.88
CA ARG A 68 4.05 10.51 8.86
C ARG A 68 3.79 9.68 10.10
N ARG A 69 3.77 8.37 9.92
CA ARG A 69 3.61 7.45 11.05
C ARG A 69 4.26 6.14 10.65
N SER A 70 4.56 5.31 11.62
CA SER A 70 5.25 4.05 11.34
C SER A 70 4.32 2.98 10.79
N TYR A 71 3.06 2.99 11.16
CA TYR A 71 2.11 2.01 10.66
C TYR A 71 1.40 2.64 9.47
N VAL A 72 1.69 2.15 8.29
CA VAL A 72 1.28 2.77 7.04
C VAL A 72 0.28 1.89 6.32
N CYS A 73 -0.81 2.45 5.88
CA CYS A 73 -1.88 1.72 5.21
C CYS A 73 -2.17 2.35 3.86
N GLU A 74 -2.89 1.63 3.03
CA GLU A 74 -3.41 2.21 1.82
C GLU A 74 -4.29 3.39 2.18
N GLU A 75 -4.28 4.39 1.34
CA GLU A 75 -4.98 5.65 1.55
C GLU A 75 -4.27 6.60 2.51
N ASP A 76 -3.17 6.18 3.12
CA ASP A 76 -2.36 7.10 3.90
C ASP A 76 -1.48 7.93 2.98
N GLU A 77 -0.74 8.85 3.56
CA GLU A 77 0.16 9.70 2.82
C GLU A 77 1.56 9.59 3.36
N ILE A 78 2.52 9.73 2.46
CA ILE A 78 3.92 9.88 2.87
C ILE A 78 4.43 11.17 2.28
N ILE A 79 5.49 11.69 2.83
CA ILE A 79 6.04 12.96 2.38
C ILE A 79 7.26 12.67 1.51
N ILE A 80 7.23 13.13 0.28
CA ILE A 80 8.35 12.97 -0.62
C ILE A 80 8.77 14.35 -1.09
N ASP A 81 9.99 14.73 -0.78
CA ASP A 81 10.53 16.04 -1.10
C ASP A 81 9.64 17.18 -0.58
N GLY A 82 9.02 16.95 0.59
CA GLY A 82 8.17 17.97 1.20
C GLY A 82 6.74 17.97 0.70
N VAL A 83 6.38 17.06 -0.21
CA VAL A 83 5.02 17.01 -0.77
C VAL A 83 4.31 15.78 -0.25
N ALA A 84 3.05 15.94 0.15
CA ALA A 84 2.26 14.81 0.62
C ALA A 84 1.84 13.97 -0.58
N CYS A 85 2.19 12.71 -0.56
CA CYS A 85 1.91 11.79 -1.65
C CYS A 85 0.97 10.71 -1.18
N HIS A 86 -0.08 10.50 -1.96
CA HIS A 86 -1.13 9.56 -1.58
C HIS A 86 -0.73 8.13 -1.95
N ILE A 87 -0.83 7.23 -1.01
CA ILE A 87 -0.49 5.84 -1.24
C ILE A 87 -1.72 5.10 -1.71
N ILE A 88 -1.65 4.47 -2.86
CA ILE A 88 -2.77 3.69 -3.34
C ILE A 88 -2.59 2.21 -3.13
N THR A 89 -1.36 1.74 -2.97
CA THR A 89 -1.10 0.32 -2.80
C THR A 89 0.00 0.10 -1.77
N VAL A 90 -0.26 -0.81 -0.86
CA VAL A 90 0.73 -1.25 0.11
C VAL A 90 0.87 -2.76 -0.06
N GLU A 91 2.06 -3.21 -0.42
CA GLU A 91 2.30 -4.63 -0.61
C GLU A 91 3.33 -5.09 0.40
N LYS A 92 2.94 -5.99 1.30
CA LYS A 92 3.87 -6.54 2.27
C LYS A 92 4.76 -7.54 1.55
N LEU A 93 6.04 -7.48 1.81
CA LEU A 93 7.00 -8.34 1.13
C LEU A 93 7.60 -9.40 2.06
N TYR A 94 7.06 -9.54 3.23
CA TYR A 94 7.59 -10.55 4.16
C TYR A 94 6.50 -11.43 4.71
#